data_752d4be7cfce25b4e013b8062dbf3594
#
_entry.id   752d4be7cfce25b4e013b8062dbf3594
#
_cell.length_a   1.000
_cell.length_b   1.000
_cell.length_c   1.000
_cell.angle_alpha   90.00
_cell.angle_beta   90.00
_cell.angle_gamma   90.00
#
_symmetry.space_group_name_H-M   'P 1'
#
loop_
_entity.id
_entity.type
_entity.pdbx_description
1 polymer ?
#
loop_
_entity_poly.entity_id
_entity_poly.type
_entity_poly.pdbx_seq_one_letter_code
_entity_poly.pdbx_strand_id
1 'polypeptide(L)'
;PGVLPEAIQPVGVRVTRDGSRVFVALGPANRVAVIDGATDEVLDYLLVGQRVWQMAFTPDEKYLFTTNGNSNDVSVIDVAAMKVVKSVPVGQQPWGVVVAPN
;
A
#
# COMPACT_ATOMS: atom_id res chain seq x y z
N PRO A 1 -5.74 9.37 -13.00
CA PRO A 1 -6.90 10.02 -12.40
C PRO A 1 -6.52 10.75 -11.12
N GLY A 2 -6.47 12.05 -11.20
CA GLY A 2 -6.20 12.92 -10.06
C GLY A 2 -4.78 12.92 -9.52
N VAL A 3 -3.85 12.26 -10.20
CA VAL A 3 -2.46 12.18 -9.78
C VAL A 3 -1.56 12.71 -10.89
N LEU A 4 -0.65 13.62 -10.54
CA LEU A 4 0.31 14.15 -11.50
C LEU A 4 1.31 13.07 -11.89
N PRO A 5 1.66 12.94 -13.18
CA PRO A 5 2.59 11.89 -13.62
C PRO A 5 3.94 11.93 -12.90
N GLU A 6 4.48 13.09 -12.61
CA GLU A 6 5.76 13.22 -11.92
C GLU A 6 5.71 12.80 -10.44
N ALA A 7 4.51 12.66 -9.86
CA ALA A 7 4.33 12.17 -8.50
C ALA A 7 4.17 10.66 -8.44
N ILE A 8 4.05 9.99 -9.57
CA ILE A 8 3.88 8.54 -9.62
C ILE A 8 5.27 7.90 -9.66
N GLN A 9 5.79 7.54 -8.49
CA GLN A 9 7.09 6.91 -8.34
C GLN A 9 6.94 5.61 -7.58
N PRO A 10 6.91 4.46 -8.28
CA PRO A 10 6.79 3.17 -7.59
C PRO A 10 7.98 2.95 -6.67
N VAL A 11 7.72 2.72 -5.38
CA VAL A 11 8.76 2.48 -4.38
C VAL A 11 8.63 1.12 -3.70
N GLY A 12 7.53 0.40 -3.93
CA GLY A 12 7.35 -0.94 -3.40
C GLY A 12 6.24 -1.66 -4.13
N VAL A 13 6.35 -2.97 -4.22
CA VAL A 13 5.36 -3.82 -4.90
C VAL A 13 5.12 -5.04 -4.02
N ARG A 14 3.84 -5.42 -3.86
CA ARG A 14 3.45 -6.67 -3.20
C ARG A 14 2.39 -7.37 -4.04
N VAL A 15 2.50 -8.69 -4.13
CA VAL A 15 1.59 -9.51 -4.92
C VAL A 15 0.97 -10.54 -3.98
N THR A 16 -0.35 -10.74 -4.09
CA THR A 16 -1.01 -11.82 -3.35
C THR A 16 -0.47 -13.17 -3.80
N ARG A 17 -0.54 -14.19 -2.93
CA ARG A 17 0.03 -15.52 -3.25
C ARG A 17 -0.56 -16.13 -4.51
N ASP A 18 -1.86 -15.90 -4.74
CA ASP A 18 -2.53 -16.42 -5.94
C ASP A 18 -2.30 -15.55 -7.17
N GLY A 19 -1.60 -14.43 -7.04
CA GLY A 19 -1.30 -13.54 -8.16
C GLY A 19 -2.45 -12.69 -8.64
N SER A 20 -3.60 -12.71 -7.96
CA SER A 20 -4.81 -12.02 -8.45
C SER A 20 -4.78 -10.52 -8.24
N ARG A 21 -4.00 -10.03 -7.28
CA ARG A 21 -3.91 -8.60 -6.97
C ARG A 21 -2.46 -8.19 -6.80
N VAL A 22 -2.12 -7.05 -7.38
CA VAL A 22 -0.81 -6.43 -7.24
C VAL A 22 -1.02 -5.06 -6.59
N PHE A 23 -0.26 -4.78 -5.53
CA PHE A 23 -0.31 -3.51 -4.82
C PHE A 23 1.00 -2.78 -5.05
N VAL A 24 0.94 -1.55 -5.53
CA VAL A 24 2.11 -0.75 -5.85
C VAL A 24 2.08 0.53 -5.02
N ALA A 25 3.11 0.73 -4.20
CA ALA A 25 3.27 1.96 -3.43
C ALA A 25 3.81 3.05 -4.34
N LEU A 26 3.10 4.18 -4.43
CA LEU A 26 3.39 5.27 -5.36
C LEU A 26 4.08 6.46 -4.69
N GLY A 27 4.80 6.23 -3.60
CA GLY A 27 5.66 7.24 -2.97
C GLY A 27 5.02 8.63 -2.82
N PRO A 28 5.55 9.64 -3.53
CA PRO A 28 5.08 11.02 -3.37
C PRO A 28 3.61 11.24 -3.73
N ALA A 29 2.99 10.35 -4.47
CA ALA A 29 1.56 10.45 -4.79
C ALA A 29 0.65 10.13 -3.60
N ASN A 30 1.19 9.60 -2.50
CA ASN A 30 0.44 9.24 -1.28
C ASN A 30 -0.65 8.20 -1.57
N ARG A 31 -0.41 7.30 -2.50
CA ARG A 31 -1.40 6.32 -2.94
C ARG A 31 -0.77 4.94 -3.11
N VAL A 32 -1.64 3.95 -3.00
CA VAL A 32 -1.32 2.57 -3.40
C VAL A 32 -2.22 2.23 -4.58
N ALA A 33 -1.62 1.85 -5.69
CA ALA A 33 -2.37 1.36 -6.84
C ALA A 33 -2.70 -0.11 -6.64
N VAL A 34 -3.95 -0.49 -6.93
CA VAL A 34 -4.39 -1.88 -6.91
C VAL A 34 -4.58 -2.32 -8.36
N ILE A 35 -3.86 -3.35 -8.76
CA ILE A 35 -3.81 -3.81 -10.14
C ILE A 35 -4.33 -5.25 -10.21
N ASP A 36 -5.14 -5.54 -11.23
CA ASP A 36 -5.57 -6.92 -11.52
C ASP A 36 -4.38 -7.70 -12.06
N GLY A 37 -4.01 -8.79 -11.38
CA GLY A 37 -2.85 -9.59 -11.76
C GLY A 37 -3.01 -10.36 -13.07
N ALA A 38 -4.24 -10.57 -13.53
CA ALA A 38 -4.50 -11.28 -14.78
C ALA A 38 -4.53 -10.37 -16.01
N THR A 39 -5.03 -9.13 -15.84
CA THR A 39 -5.26 -8.22 -16.97
C THR A 39 -4.32 -7.02 -16.98
N ASP A 40 -3.59 -6.78 -15.89
CA ASP A 40 -2.75 -5.62 -15.66
C ASP A 40 -3.52 -4.29 -15.60
N GLU A 41 -4.85 -4.36 -15.48
CA GLU A 41 -5.67 -3.16 -15.35
C GLU A 41 -5.59 -2.60 -13.94
N VAL A 42 -5.51 -1.28 -13.82
CA VAL A 42 -5.60 -0.60 -12.53
C VAL A 42 -7.04 -0.63 -12.06
N LEU A 43 -7.26 -1.25 -10.89
CA LEU A 43 -8.59 -1.36 -10.31
C LEU A 43 -8.94 -0.16 -9.44
N ASP A 44 -7.97 0.38 -8.72
CA ASP A 44 -8.20 1.49 -7.83
C ASP A 44 -6.88 2.15 -7.42
N TYR A 45 -6.98 3.39 -6.92
CA TYR A 45 -5.89 4.09 -6.26
C TYR A 45 -6.35 4.40 -4.84
N LEU A 46 -5.68 3.81 -3.85
CA LEU A 46 -6.05 3.98 -2.45
C LEU A 46 -5.22 5.10 -1.83
N LEU A 47 -5.87 6.11 -1.29
CA LEU A 47 -5.19 7.20 -0.59
C LEU A 47 -4.74 6.69 0.78
N VAL A 48 -3.44 6.76 1.02
CA VAL A 48 -2.84 6.38 2.30
C VAL A 48 -2.16 7.61 2.92
N GLY A 49 -1.38 7.41 3.98
CA GLY A 49 -0.62 8.51 4.57
C GLY A 49 0.45 9.05 3.62
N GLN A 50 1.12 10.11 4.03
CA GLN A 50 2.04 10.83 3.16
C GLN A 50 3.33 10.05 2.93
N ARG A 51 3.72 9.95 1.67
CA ARG A 51 4.95 9.36 1.15
C ARG A 51 5.10 7.91 1.59
N VAL A 52 4.26 7.06 1.01
CA VAL A 52 4.30 5.61 1.26
C VAL A 52 5.60 5.00 0.75
N TRP A 53 6.25 4.16 1.57
CA TRP A 53 7.53 3.56 1.26
C TRP A 53 7.46 2.06 1.05
N GLN A 54 6.91 1.35 2.03
CA GLN A 54 6.94 -0.10 2.07
C GLN A 54 5.58 -0.65 2.44
N MET A 55 5.37 -1.92 2.11
CA MET A 55 4.13 -2.61 2.39
C MET A 55 4.42 -4.04 2.85
N ALA A 56 3.54 -4.58 3.67
CA ALA A 56 3.62 -5.99 4.08
C ALA A 56 2.22 -6.54 4.34
N PHE A 57 1.96 -7.74 3.84
CA PHE A 57 0.70 -8.45 4.12
C PHE A 57 0.72 -9.08 5.51
N THR A 58 -0.46 -9.22 6.11
CA THR A 58 -0.63 -10.19 7.20
C THR A 58 -0.46 -11.62 6.64
N PRO A 59 -0.15 -12.62 7.49
CA PRO A 59 0.06 -13.99 6.99
C PRO A 59 -1.14 -14.57 6.23
N ASP A 60 -2.36 -14.18 6.59
CA ASP A 60 -3.59 -14.62 5.92
C ASP A 60 -3.94 -13.74 4.70
N GLU A 61 -3.15 -12.70 4.44
CA GLU A 61 -3.37 -11.72 3.37
C GLU A 61 -4.71 -10.98 3.43
N LYS A 62 -5.34 -10.92 4.60
CA LYS A 62 -6.56 -10.12 4.76
C LYS A 62 -6.27 -8.64 4.79
N TYR A 63 -5.09 -8.26 5.28
CA TYR A 63 -4.70 -6.86 5.41
C TYR A 63 -3.32 -6.63 4.83
N LEU A 64 -3.13 -5.42 4.31
CA LEU A 64 -1.85 -4.92 3.84
C LEU A 64 -1.53 -3.67 4.64
N PHE A 65 -0.35 -3.63 5.24
CA PHE A 65 0.13 -2.47 5.99
C PHE A 65 1.08 -1.66 5.12
N THR A 66 0.92 -0.33 5.14
CA THR A 66 1.83 0.59 4.43
C THR A 66 2.51 1.50 5.44
N THR A 67 3.82 1.72 5.25
CA THR A 67 4.52 2.74 6.03
C THR A 67 4.45 4.08 5.31
N ASN A 68 4.07 5.13 6.02
CA ASN A 68 3.87 6.47 5.47
C ASN A 68 4.87 7.42 6.10
N GLY A 69 6.03 7.61 5.44
CA GLY A 69 7.19 8.26 6.04
C GLY A 69 6.96 9.70 6.51
N ASN A 70 6.17 10.47 5.76
CA ASN A 70 5.98 11.89 6.08
C ASN A 70 4.81 12.15 7.02
N SER A 71 3.90 11.22 7.20
CA SER A 71 2.80 11.35 8.16
C SER A 71 3.02 10.56 9.44
N ASN A 72 4.12 9.82 9.53
CA ASN A 72 4.50 9.05 10.72
C ASN A 72 3.42 8.06 11.15
N ASP A 73 2.79 7.39 10.19
CA ASP A 73 1.77 6.40 10.47
C ASP A 73 1.88 5.20 9.57
N VAL A 74 1.10 4.19 9.89
CA VAL A 74 0.92 2.99 9.08
C VAL A 74 -0.54 2.92 8.69
N SER A 75 -0.82 2.84 7.40
CA SER A 75 -2.19 2.61 6.93
C SER A 75 -2.46 1.12 6.85
N VAL A 76 -3.68 0.73 7.22
CA VAL A 76 -4.15 -0.65 7.13
C VAL A 76 -5.17 -0.73 6.00
N ILE A 77 -4.87 -1.56 5.01
CA ILE A 77 -5.73 -1.77 3.86
C ILE A 77 -6.42 -3.12 3.99
N ASP A 78 -7.75 -3.12 3.86
CA ASP A 78 -8.51 -4.36 3.71
C ASP A 78 -8.35 -4.81 2.26
N VAL A 79 -7.70 -5.96 2.07
CA VAL A 79 -7.32 -6.44 0.72
C VAL A 79 -8.56 -6.80 -0.10
N ALA A 80 -9.52 -7.51 0.50
CA ALA A 80 -10.72 -7.93 -0.22
C ALA A 80 -11.62 -6.74 -0.59
N ALA A 81 -11.76 -5.78 0.31
CA ALA A 81 -12.57 -4.59 0.09
C ALA A 81 -11.85 -3.52 -0.75
N MET A 82 -10.54 -3.65 -0.89
CA MET A 82 -9.67 -2.67 -1.58
C MET A 82 -9.88 -1.26 -1.04
N LYS A 83 -9.75 -1.10 0.29
CA LYS A 83 -9.86 0.23 0.91
C LYS A 83 -9.08 0.32 2.20
N VAL A 84 -8.68 1.55 2.53
CA VAL A 84 -8.01 1.88 3.78
C VAL A 84 -9.05 1.88 4.90
N VAL A 85 -8.82 1.07 5.92
CA VAL A 85 -9.77 0.94 7.03
C VAL A 85 -9.28 1.59 8.31
N LYS A 86 -7.97 1.90 8.39
CA LYS A 86 -7.40 2.43 9.62
C LYS A 86 -6.03 3.04 9.35
N SER A 87 -5.66 4.05 10.14
CA SER A 87 -4.28 4.56 10.22
C SER A 87 -3.82 4.52 11.66
N VAL A 88 -2.60 4.03 11.87
CA VAL A 88 -2.02 3.85 13.21
C VAL A 88 -0.78 4.71 13.33
N PRO A 89 -0.73 5.68 14.27
CA PRO A 89 0.48 6.49 14.47
C PRO A 89 1.63 5.60 14.97
N VAL A 90 2.82 5.89 14.48
CA VAL A 90 4.04 5.18 14.88
C VAL A 90 5.16 6.20 15.13
N GLY A 91 6.38 5.74 15.31
CA GLY A 91 7.53 6.64 15.45
C GLY A 91 7.76 7.48 14.20
N GLN A 92 8.69 8.42 14.30
CA GLN A 92 8.96 9.36 13.19
C GLN A 92 9.54 8.63 11.97
N GLN A 93 9.00 8.97 10.79
CA GLN A 93 9.45 8.52 9.48
C GLN A 93 9.70 7.00 9.40
N PRO A 94 8.65 6.19 9.52
CA PRO A 94 8.81 4.73 9.39
C PRO A 94 9.28 4.36 7.98
N TRP A 95 10.30 3.51 7.90
CA TRP A 95 10.89 3.11 6.62
C TRP A 95 10.37 1.78 6.11
N GLY A 96 10.02 0.87 6.99
CA GLY A 96 9.56 -0.42 6.60
C GLY A 96 8.65 -1.05 7.63
N VAL A 97 7.94 -2.09 7.23
CA VAL A 97 7.04 -2.84 8.09
C VAL A 97 7.21 -4.33 7.81
N VAL A 98 7.28 -5.10 8.88
CA VAL A 98 7.32 -6.56 8.81
C VAL A 98 6.27 -7.11 9.75
N VAL A 99 5.48 -8.06 9.28
CA VAL A 99 4.45 -8.71 10.08
C VAL A 99 4.95 -10.09 10.48
N ALA A 100 4.96 -10.36 11.80
CA ALA A 100 5.39 -11.65 12.30
C ALA A 100 4.41 -12.74 11.86
N PRO A 101 4.90 -13.91 11.43
CA PRO A 101 4.03 -15.04 11.12
C PRO A 101 3.40 -15.58 12.40
N ASN A 102 2.20 -16.08 12.27
CA ASN A 102 1.49 -16.72 13.39
C ASN A 102 1.96 -18.14 13.60
#